data_0c55f535af6fd34b360e001c60ec4bb8
#
_entry.id   0c55f535af6fd34b360e001c60ec4bb8
#
_cell.length_a   1.000
_cell.length_b   1.000
_cell.length_c   1.000
_cell.angle_alpha   90.00
_cell.angle_beta   90.00
_cell.angle_gamma   90.00
#
_symmetry.space_group_name_H-M   'P 1'
#
loop_
_entity.id
_entity.type
_entity.pdbx_description
1 polymer ?
#
loop_
_entity_poly.entity_id
_entity_poly.type
_entity_poly.pdbx_seq_one_letter_code
_entity_poly.pdbx_strand_id
1 'polypeptide(L)'
;MSALIGIAYEDGLIDDLNDPIDKYLIDFNNSGYAGVPIVDLLQMSSGILFNEDYADPKSDINRFGRAIAGGTSMRDFAKTLQNEKPPGTYHHYVSIDTQMLAMLLVEVTGKSVSQNLQEHIWSKINTEYDAYYTLDDAGMEVALGMLSASLRDFAKFGLLYLNR
;
A
#
# COMPACT_ATOMS: atom_id res chain seq x y z
N MET A 1 6.36 -1.12 -2.58
CA MET A 1 5.85 -1.15 -1.19
C MET A 1 6.48 -2.29 -0.38
N SER A 2 6.48 -3.55 -0.84
CA SER A 2 7.01 -4.69 -0.09
C SER A 2 8.44 -4.49 0.49
N ALA A 3 9.36 -3.89 -0.30
CA ALA A 3 10.71 -3.60 0.20
C ALA A 3 10.72 -2.65 1.41
N LEU A 4 9.85 -1.62 1.42
CA LEU A 4 9.77 -0.69 2.55
C LEU A 4 9.15 -1.34 3.79
N ILE A 5 8.15 -2.20 3.62
CA ILE A 5 7.60 -3.00 4.72
C ILE A 5 8.66 -3.97 5.27
N GLY A 6 9.45 -4.61 4.38
CA GLY A 6 10.55 -5.47 4.79
C GLY A 6 11.61 -4.73 5.63
N ILE A 7 11.95 -3.50 5.24
CA ILE A 7 12.87 -2.65 6.01
C ILE A 7 12.27 -2.29 7.37
N ALA A 8 11.01 -1.87 7.41
CA ALA A 8 10.35 -1.55 8.68
C ALA A 8 10.25 -2.76 9.64
N TYR A 9 10.09 -3.96 9.08
CA TYR A 9 10.13 -5.22 9.84
C TYR A 9 11.54 -5.50 10.38
N GLU A 10 12.59 -5.41 9.55
CA GLU A 10 13.99 -5.61 9.97
C GLU A 10 14.45 -4.57 11.01
N ASP A 11 13.93 -3.33 10.92
CA ASP A 11 14.19 -2.26 11.89
C ASP A 11 13.39 -2.44 13.21
N GLY A 12 12.58 -3.49 13.32
CA GLY A 12 11.79 -3.80 14.52
C GLY A 12 10.60 -2.88 14.75
N LEU A 13 10.13 -2.16 13.72
CA LEU A 13 8.95 -1.31 13.78
C LEU A 13 7.64 -2.10 13.58
N ILE A 14 7.76 -3.30 13.01
CA ILE A 14 6.71 -4.31 12.89
C ILE A 14 7.21 -5.54 13.64
N ASP A 15 6.45 -6.03 14.63
CA ASP A 15 6.87 -7.14 15.48
C ASP A 15 6.86 -8.47 14.74
N ASP A 16 5.78 -8.76 14.00
CA ASP A 16 5.61 -9.99 13.21
C ASP A 16 4.75 -9.69 11.97
N LEU A 17 5.14 -10.23 10.81
CA LEU A 17 4.34 -10.13 9.59
C LEU A 17 3.02 -10.92 9.66
N ASN A 18 2.88 -11.83 10.61
CA ASN A 18 1.61 -12.50 10.91
C ASN A 18 0.69 -11.67 11.83
N ASP A 19 1.16 -10.55 12.34
CA ASP A 19 0.29 -9.65 13.10
C ASP A 19 -0.85 -9.13 12.22
N PRO A 20 -2.06 -8.99 12.79
CA PRO A 20 -3.17 -8.35 12.08
C PRO A 20 -2.88 -6.86 11.89
N ILE A 21 -3.23 -6.34 10.71
CA ILE A 21 -2.93 -4.94 10.36
C ILE A 21 -3.58 -3.94 11.31
N ASP A 22 -4.74 -4.25 11.87
CA ASP A 22 -5.46 -3.42 12.84
C ASP A 22 -4.80 -3.38 14.23
N LYS A 23 -3.78 -4.20 14.50
CA LYS A 23 -2.87 -4.03 15.65
C LYS A 23 -2.14 -2.67 15.57
N TYR A 24 -1.79 -2.25 14.38
CA TYR A 24 -1.07 -1.01 14.10
C TYR A 24 -2.02 0.11 13.64
N LEU A 25 -2.98 -0.22 12.76
CA LEU A 25 -4.00 0.70 12.26
C LEU A 25 -5.30 0.50 13.07
N ILE A 26 -5.31 0.96 14.33
CA ILE A 26 -6.38 0.68 15.31
C ILE A 26 -7.77 1.08 14.82
N ASP A 27 -7.89 2.11 13.99
CA ASP A 27 -9.14 2.59 13.44
C ASP A 27 -9.73 1.70 12.33
N PHE A 28 -9.05 0.61 11.97
CA PHE A 28 -9.55 -0.43 11.06
C PHE A 28 -10.16 -1.64 11.77
N ASN A 29 -10.24 -1.65 13.10
CA ASN A 29 -10.77 -2.75 13.90
C ASN A 29 -12.24 -3.11 13.65
N ASN A 30 -12.99 -2.25 12.94
CA ASN A 30 -14.38 -2.47 12.53
C ASN A 30 -14.57 -2.44 11.00
N SER A 31 -13.51 -2.65 10.23
CA SER A 31 -13.52 -2.71 8.77
C SER A 31 -13.34 -4.15 8.27
N GLY A 32 -13.42 -4.36 6.96
CA GLY A 32 -13.06 -5.64 6.35
C GLY A 32 -11.60 -6.04 6.55
N TYR A 33 -10.74 -5.10 6.93
CA TYR A 33 -9.33 -5.37 7.22
C TYR A 33 -9.06 -5.81 8.67
N ALA A 34 -10.07 -5.82 9.54
CA ALA A 34 -9.91 -6.29 10.91
C ALA A 34 -9.44 -7.76 10.93
N GLY A 35 -8.37 -8.03 11.64
CA GLY A 35 -7.79 -9.37 11.75
C GLY A 35 -7.02 -9.87 10.52
N VAL A 36 -6.84 -9.05 9.47
CA VAL A 36 -6.07 -9.43 8.27
C VAL A 36 -4.57 -9.36 8.56
N PRO A 37 -3.80 -10.47 8.46
CA PRO A 37 -2.36 -10.48 8.64
C PRO A 37 -1.64 -9.61 7.60
N ILE A 38 -0.56 -8.94 7.99
CA ILE A 38 0.27 -8.12 7.10
C ILE A 38 0.82 -8.98 5.95
N VAL A 39 1.21 -10.22 6.21
CA VAL A 39 1.72 -11.14 5.17
C VAL A 39 0.68 -11.41 4.09
N ASP A 40 -0.61 -11.46 4.43
CA ASP A 40 -1.67 -11.72 3.46
C ASP A 40 -1.93 -10.51 2.55
N LEU A 41 -1.70 -9.29 3.04
CA LEU A 41 -1.67 -8.08 2.20
C LEU A 41 -0.47 -8.11 1.23
N LEU A 42 0.71 -8.48 1.73
CA LEU A 42 1.92 -8.62 0.89
C LEU A 42 1.77 -9.67 -0.20
N GLN A 43 0.97 -10.72 0.04
CA GLN A 43 0.72 -11.83 -0.86
C GLN A 43 -0.54 -11.66 -1.72
N MET A 44 -1.24 -10.52 -1.62
CA MET A 44 -2.52 -10.29 -2.32
C MET A 44 -3.54 -11.39 -2.00
N SER A 45 -3.68 -11.72 -0.73
CA SER A 45 -4.58 -12.74 -0.19
C SER A 45 -5.41 -12.25 1.00
N SER A 46 -5.65 -10.95 1.09
CA SER A 46 -6.41 -10.30 2.17
C SER A 46 -7.85 -10.80 2.31
N GLY A 47 -8.42 -11.33 1.24
CA GLY A 47 -9.83 -11.74 1.18
C GLY A 47 -10.82 -10.57 1.03
N ILE A 48 -10.34 -9.37 0.83
CA ILE A 48 -11.19 -8.18 0.65
C ILE A 48 -11.96 -8.27 -0.66
N LEU A 49 -13.26 -8.00 -0.60
CA LEU A 49 -14.11 -7.83 -1.77
C LEU A 49 -13.77 -6.50 -2.46
N PHE A 50 -13.14 -6.61 -3.62
CA PHE A 50 -12.76 -5.43 -4.40
C PHE A 50 -12.75 -5.76 -5.90
N ASN A 51 -13.60 -5.08 -6.66
CA ASN A 51 -13.68 -5.25 -8.11
C ASN A 51 -12.70 -4.32 -8.82
N GLU A 52 -11.69 -4.90 -9.47
CA GLU A 52 -10.65 -4.20 -10.26
C GLU A 52 -11.03 -3.98 -11.74
N ASP A 53 -12.29 -4.21 -12.14
CA ASP A 53 -12.69 -3.99 -13.54
C ASP A 53 -12.72 -2.50 -13.88
N TYR A 54 -11.68 -2.04 -14.54
CA TYR A 54 -11.54 -0.64 -14.98
C TYR A 54 -12.56 -0.24 -16.05
N ALA A 55 -13.16 -1.20 -16.75
CA ALA A 55 -14.19 -0.94 -17.76
C ALA A 55 -15.58 -0.79 -17.16
N ASP A 56 -15.84 -1.31 -15.95
CA ASP A 56 -17.11 -1.15 -15.25
C ASP A 56 -17.10 0.15 -14.42
N PRO A 57 -17.91 1.16 -14.78
CA PRO A 57 -17.99 2.40 -13.98
C PRO A 57 -18.46 2.19 -12.53
N LYS A 58 -19.05 1.03 -12.20
CA LYS A 58 -19.53 0.71 -10.86
C LYS A 58 -18.55 -0.11 -10.05
N SER A 59 -17.43 -0.54 -10.64
CA SER A 59 -16.38 -1.29 -9.94
C SER A 59 -15.81 -0.51 -8.75
N ASP A 60 -15.19 -1.22 -7.83
CA ASP A 60 -14.61 -0.62 -6.62
C ASP A 60 -13.43 0.28 -6.96
N ILE A 61 -12.59 -0.08 -7.94
CA ILE A 61 -11.50 0.77 -8.38
C ILE A 61 -12.00 2.10 -8.97
N ASN A 62 -13.09 2.09 -9.74
CA ASN A 62 -13.70 3.31 -10.26
C ASN A 62 -14.48 4.09 -9.17
N ARG A 63 -15.07 3.41 -8.17
CA ARG A 63 -15.63 4.05 -6.97
C ARG A 63 -14.54 4.75 -6.17
N PHE A 64 -13.41 4.07 -5.95
CA PHE A 64 -12.24 4.63 -5.28
C PHE A 64 -11.77 5.92 -5.98
N GLY A 65 -11.54 5.87 -7.30
CA GLY A 65 -11.12 7.06 -8.06
C GLY A 65 -12.08 8.24 -7.91
N ARG A 66 -13.41 8.00 -7.97
CA ARG A 66 -14.42 9.05 -7.77
C ARG A 66 -14.45 9.58 -6.33
N ALA A 67 -14.29 8.71 -5.33
CA ALA A 67 -14.29 9.10 -3.94
C ALA A 67 -13.11 10.04 -3.64
N ILE A 68 -11.91 9.69 -4.11
CA ILE A 68 -10.71 10.53 -3.97
C ILE A 68 -10.89 11.88 -4.70
N ALA A 69 -11.38 11.85 -5.95
CA ALA A 69 -11.66 13.08 -6.71
C ALA A 69 -12.75 13.96 -6.05
N GLY A 70 -13.60 13.38 -5.23
CA GLY A 70 -14.62 14.07 -4.43
C GLY A 70 -14.18 14.50 -3.02
N GLY A 71 -12.88 14.34 -2.69
CA GLY A 71 -12.31 14.76 -1.40
C GLY A 71 -12.44 13.73 -0.26
N THR A 72 -12.84 12.49 -0.56
CA THR A 72 -12.80 11.40 0.42
C THR A 72 -11.36 10.92 0.57
N SER A 73 -10.85 10.78 1.80
CA SER A 73 -9.52 10.22 2.01
C SER A 73 -9.47 8.74 1.63
N MET A 74 -8.31 8.27 1.17
CA MET A 74 -8.10 6.84 0.92
C MET A 74 -8.34 5.99 2.17
N ARG A 75 -7.99 6.54 3.34
CA ARG A 75 -8.21 5.89 4.64
C ARG A 75 -9.69 5.66 4.92
N ASP A 76 -10.52 6.69 4.70
CA ASP A 76 -11.96 6.56 4.92
C ASP A 76 -12.62 5.66 3.89
N PHE A 77 -12.17 5.70 2.63
CA PHE A 77 -12.66 4.76 1.62
C PHE A 77 -12.34 3.31 2.00
N ALA A 78 -11.09 3.02 2.39
CA ALA A 78 -10.67 1.66 2.74
C ALA A 78 -11.47 1.08 3.91
N LYS A 79 -11.88 1.90 4.88
CA LYS A 79 -12.78 1.48 5.98
C LYS A 79 -14.16 1.01 5.54
N THR A 80 -14.62 1.41 4.36
CA THR A 80 -15.93 0.98 3.83
C THR A 80 -15.92 -0.40 3.20
N LEU A 81 -14.72 -0.94 2.94
CA LEU A 81 -14.58 -2.24 2.29
C LEU A 81 -14.91 -3.39 3.25
N GLN A 82 -15.35 -4.50 2.67
CA GLN A 82 -15.76 -5.69 3.41
C GLN A 82 -14.88 -6.87 3.04
N ASN A 83 -14.68 -7.77 3.97
CA ASN A 83 -14.03 -9.05 3.70
C ASN A 83 -15.06 -10.04 3.14
N GLU A 84 -14.72 -10.76 2.06
CA GLU A 84 -15.54 -11.79 1.42
C GLU A 84 -15.05 -13.20 1.74
N LYS A 85 -13.72 -13.36 1.90
CA LYS A 85 -13.07 -14.66 2.11
C LYS A 85 -12.11 -14.61 3.28
N PRO A 86 -11.89 -15.72 3.98
CA PRO A 86 -10.86 -15.74 5.02
C PRO A 86 -9.48 -15.34 4.45
N PRO A 87 -8.72 -14.47 5.14
CA PRO A 87 -7.37 -14.11 4.73
C PRO A 87 -6.49 -15.34 4.53
N GLY A 88 -5.54 -15.27 3.59
CA GLY A 88 -4.59 -16.33 3.29
C GLY A 88 -5.15 -17.51 2.50
N THR A 89 -6.45 -17.53 2.17
CA THR A 89 -7.08 -18.69 1.52
C THR A 89 -7.22 -18.57 0.01
N TYR A 90 -7.10 -17.36 -0.54
CA TYR A 90 -7.31 -17.10 -1.96
C TYR A 90 -6.46 -15.93 -2.44
N HIS A 91 -5.60 -16.18 -3.43
CA HIS A 91 -4.84 -15.13 -4.09
C HIS A 91 -5.76 -14.36 -5.06
N HIS A 92 -5.92 -13.08 -4.81
CA HIS A 92 -6.67 -12.17 -5.66
C HIS A 92 -6.00 -10.79 -5.62
N TYR A 93 -5.59 -10.29 -6.79
CA TYR A 93 -5.00 -8.96 -6.85
C TYR A 93 -6.00 -7.90 -6.42
N VAL A 94 -5.63 -7.13 -5.41
CA VAL A 94 -6.43 -6.04 -4.86
C VAL A 94 -5.50 -4.83 -4.66
N SER A 95 -5.60 -3.82 -5.52
CA SER A 95 -4.69 -2.66 -5.48
C SER A 95 -4.74 -1.91 -4.15
N ILE A 96 -5.91 -1.86 -3.50
CA ILE A 96 -6.08 -1.21 -2.21
C ILE A 96 -5.25 -1.88 -1.09
N ASP A 97 -4.89 -3.17 -1.21
CA ASP A 97 -4.00 -3.84 -0.24
C ASP A 97 -2.62 -3.15 -0.19
N THR A 98 -2.12 -2.71 -1.35
CA THR A 98 -0.88 -1.92 -1.41
C THR A 98 -1.02 -0.58 -0.70
N GLN A 99 -2.20 0.05 -0.76
CA GLN A 99 -2.48 1.29 -0.03
C GLN A 99 -2.55 1.06 1.48
N MET A 100 -3.09 -0.08 1.92
CA MET A 100 -3.10 -0.46 3.34
C MET A 100 -1.67 -0.64 3.88
N LEU A 101 -0.80 -1.28 3.10
CA LEU A 101 0.63 -1.38 3.45
C LEU A 101 1.32 -0.01 3.51
N ALA A 102 0.92 0.94 2.67
CA ALA A 102 1.42 2.30 2.73
C ALA A 102 0.98 3.02 4.00
N MET A 103 -0.29 2.87 4.40
CA MET A 103 -0.81 3.42 5.66
C MET A 103 -0.09 2.82 6.87
N LEU A 104 0.14 1.50 6.85
CA LEU A 104 0.94 0.81 7.87
C LEU A 104 2.35 1.40 7.97
N LEU A 105 3.04 1.56 6.83
CA LEU A 105 4.39 2.12 6.79
C LEU A 105 4.44 3.51 7.42
N VAL A 106 3.50 4.38 7.08
CA VAL A 106 3.40 5.74 7.64
C VAL A 106 3.15 5.69 9.14
N GLU A 107 2.27 4.81 9.60
CA GLU A 107 1.93 4.67 11.02
C GLU A 107 3.14 4.24 11.86
N VAL A 108 3.86 3.20 11.41
CA VAL A 108 4.96 2.63 12.21
C VAL A 108 6.26 3.45 12.12
N THR A 109 6.47 4.21 11.02
CA THR A 109 7.67 5.02 10.85
C THR A 109 7.51 6.48 11.27
N GLY A 110 6.26 6.98 11.32
CA GLY A 110 5.98 8.40 11.49
C GLY A 110 6.43 9.28 10.31
N LYS A 111 6.78 8.68 9.16
CA LYS A 111 7.27 9.36 7.96
C LYS A 111 6.36 9.05 6.78
N SER A 112 6.27 9.98 5.81
CA SER A 112 5.52 9.73 4.58
C SER A 112 6.13 8.59 3.74
N VAL A 113 5.36 8.04 2.80
CA VAL A 113 5.85 7.01 1.88
C VAL A 113 7.02 7.56 1.06
N SER A 114 6.93 8.80 0.61
CA SER A 114 7.98 9.50 -0.14
C SER A 114 9.27 9.62 0.65
N GLN A 115 9.19 9.99 1.93
CA GLN A 115 10.35 10.07 2.83
C GLN A 115 10.99 8.71 3.02
N ASN A 116 10.20 7.68 3.31
CA ASN A 116 10.70 6.31 3.44
C ASN A 116 11.35 5.82 2.14
N LEU A 117 10.73 6.06 0.98
CA LEU A 117 11.29 5.71 -0.33
C LEU A 117 12.63 6.42 -0.57
N GLN A 118 12.69 7.73 -0.31
CA GLN A 118 13.90 8.54 -0.47
C GLN A 118 15.04 8.04 0.42
N GLU A 119 14.80 7.85 1.71
CA GLU A 119 15.83 7.49 2.69
C GLU A 119 16.38 6.08 2.49
N HIS A 120 15.50 5.13 2.21
CA HIS A 120 15.86 3.72 2.22
C HIS A 120 16.22 3.15 0.85
N ILE A 121 15.70 3.74 -0.24
CA ILE A 121 15.86 3.19 -1.58
C ILE A 121 16.40 4.24 -2.56
N TRP A 122 15.64 5.34 -2.80
CA TRP A 122 15.86 6.22 -3.94
C TRP A 122 17.23 6.87 -3.92
N SER A 123 17.67 7.35 -2.76
CA SER A 123 19.02 7.94 -2.58
C SER A 123 20.16 6.94 -2.71
N LYS A 124 19.89 5.64 -2.67
CA LYS A 124 20.92 4.58 -2.62
C LYS A 124 21.15 3.89 -3.96
N ILE A 125 20.24 4.07 -4.92
CA ILE A 125 20.33 3.42 -6.22
C ILE A 125 20.84 4.35 -7.33
N ASN A 126 21.41 5.50 -6.95
CA ASN A 126 22.00 6.48 -7.86
C ASN A 126 21.00 6.93 -8.96
N THR A 127 19.79 7.32 -8.54
CA THR A 127 18.75 7.84 -9.44
C THR A 127 19.20 9.13 -10.13
N GLU A 128 18.71 9.37 -11.34
CA GLU A 128 19.04 10.53 -12.15
C GLU A 128 18.05 11.67 -11.95
N TYR A 129 16.82 11.33 -11.57
CA TYR A 129 15.71 12.29 -11.44
C TYR A 129 14.90 12.04 -10.18
N ASP A 130 14.19 13.09 -9.77
CA ASP A 130 13.17 12.97 -8.74
C ASP A 130 12.02 12.08 -9.19
N ALA A 131 11.37 11.43 -8.21
CA ALA A 131 10.13 10.71 -8.40
C ALA A 131 8.99 11.42 -7.66
N TYR A 132 7.77 11.25 -8.13
CA TYR A 132 6.61 11.96 -7.61
C TYR A 132 5.46 11.00 -7.34
N TYR A 133 4.78 11.19 -6.21
CA TYR A 133 3.49 10.58 -5.92
C TYR A 133 2.35 11.59 -6.12
N THR A 134 1.21 11.12 -6.59
CA THR A 134 -0.06 11.83 -6.41
C THR A 134 -0.50 11.68 -4.96
N LEU A 135 -1.09 12.72 -4.39
CA LEU A 135 -1.62 12.72 -3.02
C LEU A 135 -3.15 12.76 -3.05
N ASP A 136 -3.79 12.23 -2.01
CA ASP A 136 -5.19 12.52 -1.72
C ASP A 136 -5.32 13.86 -0.95
N ASP A 137 -6.56 14.29 -0.68
CA ASP A 137 -6.83 15.55 0.00
C ASP A 137 -6.34 15.56 1.47
N ALA A 138 -6.07 14.39 2.05
CA ALA A 138 -5.45 14.25 3.37
C ALA A 138 -3.91 14.30 3.34
N GLY A 139 -3.31 14.41 2.14
CA GLY A 139 -1.85 14.45 1.95
C GLY A 139 -1.18 13.08 1.95
N MET A 140 -1.96 11.98 1.87
CA MET A 140 -1.44 10.62 1.78
C MET A 140 -1.09 10.29 0.34
N GLU A 141 0.07 9.68 0.12
CA GLU A 141 0.49 9.21 -1.20
C GLU A 141 -0.41 8.08 -1.72
N VAL A 142 -0.85 8.19 -2.98
CA VAL A 142 -1.60 7.15 -3.71
C VAL A 142 -0.61 6.04 -4.09
N ALA A 143 -0.23 5.23 -3.11
CA ALA A 143 0.84 4.24 -3.23
C ALA A 143 0.44 2.99 -4.03
N LEU A 144 -0.85 2.79 -4.24
CA LEU A 144 -1.39 1.66 -5.01
C LEU A 144 -1.04 1.70 -6.52
N GLY A 145 -0.53 2.86 -7.04
CA GLY A 145 -0.17 2.91 -8.45
C GLY A 145 0.27 4.26 -9.01
N MET A 146 0.44 5.30 -8.19
CA MET A 146 0.68 6.67 -8.69
C MET A 146 2.11 7.18 -8.46
N LEU A 147 3.10 6.28 -8.43
CA LEU A 147 4.51 6.68 -8.47
C LEU A 147 4.93 6.98 -9.91
N SER A 148 5.34 8.21 -10.17
CA SER A 148 5.91 8.65 -11.44
C SER A 148 7.41 8.81 -11.30
N ALA A 149 8.19 8.11 -12.14
CA ALA A 149 9.64 8.18 -12.16
C ALA A 149 10.16 7.94 -13.59
N SER A 150 11.43 8.26 -13.84
CA SER A 150 12.05 7.94 -15.12
C SER A 150 12.17 6.42 -15.33
N LEU A 151 12.05 5.98 -16.58
CA LEU A 151 12.20 4.56 -16.92
C LEU A 151 13.57 4.01 -16.47
N ARG A 152 14.64 4.82 -16.57
CA ARG A 152 15.99 4.44 -16.16
C ARG A 152 16.06 4.22 -14.64
N ASP A 153 15.40 5.06 -13.86
CA ASP A 153 15.40 4.95 -12.41
C ASP A 153 14.56 3.78 -11.93
N PHE A 154 13.44 3.47 -12.60
CA PHE A 154 12.74 2.20 -12.39
C PHE A 154 13.63 0.99 -12.71
N ALA A 155 14.43 1.05 -13.78
CA ALA A 155 15.38 -0.03 -14.10
C ALA A 155 16.45 -0.19 -13.02
N LYS A 156 16.97 0.90 -12.44
CA LYS A 156 17.91 0.84 -11.30
C LYS A 156 17.30 0.16 -10.09
N PHE A 157 16.02 0.44 -9.78
CA PHE A 157 15.30 -0.28 -8.75
C PHE A 157 15.19 -1.79 -9.07
N GLY A 158 14.91 -2.15 -10.32
CA GLY A 158 14.90 -3.56 -10.76
C GLY A 158 16.26 -4.25 -10.57
N LEU A 159 17.37 -3.54 -10.81
CA LEU A 159 18.74 -4.08 -10.62
C LEU A 159 19.03 -4.46 -9.15
N LEU A 160 18.38 -3.85 -8.16
CA LEU A 160 18.52 -4.27 -6.76
C LEU A 160 18.11 -5.73 -6.56
N TYR A 161 17.08 -6.17 -7.25
CA TYR A 161 16.58 -7.54 -7.15
C TYR A 161 17.37 -8.53 -8.02
N LEU A 162 17.93 -8.05 -9.12
CA LEU A 162 18.71 -8.89 -10.03
C LEU A 162 20.10 -9.23 -9.48
N ASN A 163 20.72 -8.32 -8.73
CA ASN A 163 22.11 -8.41 -8.25
C ASN A 163 22.22 -8.90 -6.78
N ARG A 164 21.26 -9.68 -6.32
CA ARG A 164 21.28 -10.30 -4.98
C ARG A 164 22.30 -11.41 -4.89
#